data_fd51bdda7b57f20060ee7b6225471c5a
#
_entry.id   fd51bdda7b57f20060ee7b6225471c5a
#
_cell.length_a   1.000
_cell.length_b   1.000
_cell.length_c   1.000
_cell.angle_alpha   90.00
_cell.angle_beta   90.00
_cell.angle_gamma   90.00
#
_symmetry.space_group_name_H-M   'P 1'
#
loop_
_entity.id
_entity.type
_entity.pdbx_description
1 polymer ?
#
loop_
_entity_poly.entity_id
_entity_poly.type
_entity_poly.pdbx_seq_one_letter_code
_entity_poly.pdbx_strand_id
1 'polypeptide(L)'
;ELCGRLDLGGITPPREMIISSVKQLSIPAKIMIRPRGGNFIYSDPEVELMISDIIFCKKNGIGEIVLGALTDKGEVDLPLISSLSSLADPMKVTFHKAIDDVNDYMRSLEELSTLKTIESVLTSGTGKNAILGKPLLKNAIEIFSDTLSIIAAGSITNENIEKVHAELGAKEYHGKRIVGDLIS
;
A
#
# COMPACT_ATOMS: atom_id res chain seq x y z
N GLU A 1 -1.09 -9.21 -1.04
CA GLU A 1 0.16 -8.47 -0.82
C GLU A 1 1.21 -9.39 -0.22
N LEU A 2 2.40 -9.41 -0.80
CA LEU A 2 3.54 -10.19 -0.32
C LEU A 2 4.53 -9.26 0.40
N CYS A 3 4.81 -9.55 1.66
CA CYS A 3 5.80 -8.82 2.45
C CYS A 3 6.58 -9.77 3.36
N GLY A 4 7.80 -9.36 3.72
CA GLY A 4 8.59 -10.00 4.77
C GLY A 4 8.29 -9.37 6.13
N ARG A 5 8.68 -10.05 7.22
CA ARG A 5 8.72 -9.49 8.58
C ARG A 5 7.43 -8.75 8.99
N LEU A 6 6.34 -9.48 9.07
CA LEU A 6 5.05 -8.95 9.55
C LEU A 6 5.11 -8.35 10.96
N ASP A 7 6.07 -8.80 11.77
CA ASP A 7 6.39 -8.26 13.09
C ASP A 7 6.91 -6.80 13.04
N LEU A 8 7.50 -6.39 11.92
CA LEU A 8 7.95 -5.01 11.64
C LEU A 8 6.93 -4.18 10.84
N GLY A 9 5.71 -4.69 10.70
CA GLY A 9 4.65 -4.06 9.89
C GLY A 9 4.75 -4.31 8.39
N GLY A 10 5.55 -5.31 7.97
CA GLY A 10 5.80 -5.65 6.58
C GLY A 10 6.92 -4.81 5.95
N ILE A 11 7.94 -5.50 5.44
CA ILE A 11 9.05 -4.91 4.66
C ILE A 11 9.18 -5.64 3.33
N THR A 12 10.07 -5.18 2.44
CA THR A 12 10.39 -5.89 1.19
C THR A 12 10.70 -7.35 1.48
N PRO A 13 10.02 -8.31 0.82
CA PRO A 13 10.31 -9.74 1.00
C PRO A 13 11.65 -10.12 0.37
N PRO A 14 12.30 -11.20 0.83
CA PRO A 14 13.50 -11.74 0.19
C PRO A 14 13.25 -12.02 -1.30
N ARG A 15 14.27 -11.78 -2.14
CA ARG A 15 14.17 -11.94 -3.61
C ARG A 15 13.74 -13.35 -4.04
N GLU A 16 14.17 -14.38 -3.31
CA GLU A 16 13.77 -15.78 -3.55
C GLU A 16 12.27 -15.96 -3.35
N MET A 17 11.69 -15.29 -2.36
CA MET A 17 10.24 -15.33 -2.11
C MET A 17 9.48 -14.62 -3.24
N ILE A 18 9.98 -13.49 -3.75
CA ILE A 18 9.39 -12.78 -4.90
C ILE A 18 9.39 -13.70 -6.13
N ILE A 19 10.53 -14.32 -6.46
CA ILE A 19 10.65 -15.25 -7.61
C ILE A 19 9.72 -16.43 -7.43
N SER A 20 9.65 -17.01 -6.22
CA SER A 20 8.79 -18.15 -5.92
C SER A 20 7.30 -17.78 -6.11
N SER A 21 6.90 -16.57 -5.69
CA SER A 21 5.51 -16.11 -5.83
C SER A 21 5.08 -16.06 -7.30
N VAL A 22 5.92 -15.53 -8.18
CA VAL A 22 5.63 -15.46 -9.63
C VAL A 22 5.41 -16.86 -10.23
N LYS A 23 6.17 -17.85 -9.75
CA LYS A 23 6.10 -19.23 -10.30
C LYS A 23 4.93 -20.04 -9.75
N GLN A 24 4.49 -19.76 -8.53
CA GLN A 24 3.56 -20.62 -7.80
C GLN A 24 2.15 -20.05 -7.67
N LEU A 25 2.00 -18.73 -7.71
CA LEU A 25 0.69 -18.11 -7.54
C LEU A 25 -0.03 -18.02 -8.88
N SER A 26 -1.29 -18.40 -8.89
CA SER A 26 -2.21 -18.20 -10.02
C SER A 26 -2.94 -16.86 -10.01
N ILE A 27 -2.72 -16.06 -8.96
CA ILE A 27 -3.30 -14.72 -8.78
C ILE A 27 -2.20 -13.67 -8.75
N PRO A 28 -2.49 -12.42 -9.14
CA PRO A 28 -1.54 -11.32 -9.05
C PRO A 28 -1.04 -11.12 -7.62
N ALA A 29 0.26 -10.86 -7.46
CA ALA A 29 0.88 -10.53 -6.19
C ALA A 29 1.37 -9.08 -6.20
N LYS A 30 0.94 -8.28 -5.21
CA LYS A 30 1.51 -6.95 -4.94
C LYS A 30 2.72 -7.13 -4.03
N ILE A 31 3.88 -6.63 -4.43
CA ILE A 31 5.13 -6.77 -3.67
C ILE A 31 5.40 -5.51 -2.85
N MET A 32 5.58 -5.66 -1.55
CA MET A 32 5.98 -4.55 -0.67
C MET A 32 7.39 -4.08 -0.99
N ILE A 33 7.55 -2.78 -1.24
CA ILE A 33 8.83 -2.08 -1.38
C ILE A 33 9.00 -1.15 -0.18
N ARG A 34 9.62 -1.67 0.87
CA ARG A 34 9.86 -0.97 2.13
C ARG A 34 11.13 -1.52 2.78
N PRO A 35 12.22 -0.74 2.85
CA PRO A 35 13.54 -1.26 3.23
C PRO A 35 13.63 -1.65 4.71
N ARG A 36 12.80 -1.05 5.56
CA ARG A 36 12.78 -1.31 7.02
C ARG A 36 11.42 -1.04 7.65
N GLY A 37 11.24 -1.50 8.88
CA GLY A 37 10.15 -1.09 9.77
C GLY A 37 10.34 0.33 10.33
N GLY A 38 9.41 0.78 11.16
CA GLY A 38 9.39 2.12 11.75
C GLY A 38 8.73 3.16 10.84
N ASN A 39 9.22 4.41 10.90
CA ASN A 39 8.67 5.53 10.11
C ASN A 39 8.88 5.36 8.60
N PHE A 40 8.33 6.28 7.82
CA PHE A 40 8.36 6.26 6.37
C PHE A 40 9.25 7.37 5.77
N ILE A 41 10.18 7.91 6.57
CA ILE A 41 11.16 8.93 6.15
C ILE A 41 12.45 8.18 5.85
N TYR A 42 12.89 8.15 4.60
CA TYR A 42 14.01 7.33 4.16
C TYR A 42 15.25 8.16 3.88
N SER A 43 16.41 7.59 4.23
CA SER A 43 17.74 8.11 3.84
C SER A 43 18.08 7.73 2.40
N ASP A 44 19.05 8.42 1.80
CA ASP A 44 19.50 8.12 0.43
C ASP A 44 19.89 6.64 0.23
N PRO A 45 20.64 5.96 1.13
CA PRO A 45 20.90 4.54 0.99
C PRO A 45 19.65 3.66 1.02
N GLU A 46 18.60 4.03 1.79
CA GLU A 46 17.34 3.30 1.82
C GLU A 46 16.53 3.51 0.55
N VAL A 47 16.57 4.70 -0.02
CA VAL A 47 15.98 4.99 -1.34
C VAL A 47 16.67 4.17 -2.43
N GLU A 48 18.00 4.05 -2.42
CA GLU A 48 18.75 3.20 -3.35
C GLU A 48 18.34 1.72 -3.26
N LEU A 49 18.07 1.22 -2.05
CA LEU A 49 17.50 -0.13 -1.88
C LEU A 49 16.11 -0.24 -2.50
N MET A 50 15.22 0.74 -2.30
CA MET A 50 13.89 0.76 -2.91
C MET A 50 13.97 0.75 -4.43
N ILE A 51 14.86 1.57 -5.02
CA ILE A 51 15.12 1.60 -6.46
C ILE A 51 15.59 0.22 -6.97
N SER A 52 16.55 -0.40 -6.27
CA SER A 52 17.04 -1.74 -6.61
C SER A 52 15.96 -2.80 -6.59
N ASP A 53 15.06 -2.75 -5.60
CA ASP A 53 13.97 -3.71 -5.44
C ASP A 53 12.86 -3.49 -6.49
N ILE A 54 12.54 -2.25 -6.85
CA ILE A 54 11.63 -1.92 -7.97
C ILE A 54 12.17 -2.48 -9.28
N ILE A 55 13.44 -2.23 -9.59
CA ILE A 55 14.11 -2.75 -10.81
C ILE A 55 14.08 -4.28 -10.81
N PHE A 56 14.34 -4.90 -9.66
CA PHE A 56 14.29 -6.35 -9.51
C PHE A 56 12.89 -6.90 -9.79
N CYS A 57 11.84 -6.31 -9.19
CA CYS A 57 10.45 -6.70 -9.43
C CYS A 57 10.08 -6.58 -10.91
N LYS A 58 10.40 -5.47 -11.54
CA LYS A 58 10.14 -5.21 -12.97
C LYS A 58 10.81 -6.24 -13.88
N LYS A 59 12.09 -6.58 -13.63
CA LYS A 59 12.85 -7.58 -14.40
C LYS A 59 12.30 -9.01 -14.24
N ASN A 60 11.60 -9.30 -13.14
CA ASN A 60 11.05 -10.63 -12.85
C ASN A 60 9.54 -10.74 -13.14
N GLY A 61 8.94 -9.78 -13.86
CA GLY A 61 7.57 -9.87 -14.33
C GLY A 61 6.52 -9.60 -13.25
N ILE A 62 6.89 -8.93 -12.16
CA ILE A 62 5.91 -8.45 -11.17
C ILE A 62 5.07 -7.35 -11.82
N GLY A 63 3.75 -7.45 -11.69
CA GLY A 63 2.82 -6.47 -12.24
C GLY A 63 2.43 -5.36 -11.27
N GLU A 64 2.60 -5.57 -9.95
CA GLU A 64 2.11 -4.63 -8.94
C GLU A 64 3.06 -4.53 -7.76
N ILE A 65 3.28 -3.31 -7.25
CA ILE A 65 4.08 -3.04 -6.06
C ILE A 65 3.33 -2.14 -5.07
N VAL A 66 3.78 -2.17 -3.82
CA VAL A 66 3.24 -1.36 -2.72
C VAL A 66 4.38 -0.58 -2.11
N LEU A 67 4.27 0.74 -2.04
CA LEU A 67 5.28 1.61 -1.45
C LEU A 67 4.65 2.85 -0.81
N GLY A 68 5.44 3.67 -0.15
CA GLY A 68 5.04 4.96 0.39
C GLY A 68 6.19 5.62 1.14
N ALA A 69 6.29 6.92 1.07
CA ALA A 69 7.27 7.73 1.76
C ALA A 69 6.65 9.03 2.27
N LEU A 70 7.13 9.50 3.41
CA LEU A 70 6.74 10.75 4.03
C LEU A 70 7.95 11.65 4.23
N THR A 71 7.69 12.94 4.32
CA THR A 71 8.66 13.94 4.76
C THR A 71 8.72 14.02 6.30
N ASP A 72 9.72 14.66 6.83
CA ASP A 72 9.85 14.98 8.27
C ASP A 72 8.74 15.94 8.78
N LYS A 73 8.01 16.58 7.86
CA LYS A 73 6.86 17.42 8.15
C LYS A 73 5.53 16.67 8.23
N GLY A 74 5.53 15.35 8.07
CA GLY A 74 4.31 14.54 8.06
C GLY A 74 3.46 14.75 6.81
N GLU A 75 4.09 15.00 5.68
CA GLU A 75 3.47 15.12 4.36
C GLU A 75 3.94 13.97 3.47
N VAL A 76 3.20 13.63 2.42
CA VAL A 76 3.68 12.70 1.40
C VAL A 76 4.93 13.27 0.72
N ASP A 77 6.00 12.49 0.61
CA ASP A 77 7.18 12.86 -0.18
C ASP A 77 6.87 12.70 -1.67
N LEU A 78 6.10 13.66 -2.23
CA LEU A 78 5.65 13.62 -3.62
C LEU A 78 6.80 13.52 -4.64
N PRO A 79 7.93 14.26 -4.49
CA PRO A 79 9.05 14.12 -5.41
C PRO A 79 9.61 12.70 -5.44
N LEU A 80 9.81 12.09 -4.27
CA LEU A 80 10.30 10.71 -4.16
C LEU A 80 9.27 9.72 -4.71
N ILE A 81 8.00 9.83 -4.33
CA ILE A 81 6.93 8.95 -4.82
C ILE A 81 6.77 9.05 -6.33
N SER A 82 6.80 10.25 -6.89
CA SER A 82 6.74 10.45 -8.35
C SER A 82 7.92 9.77 -9.07
N SER A 83 9.12 9.88 -8.52
CA SER A 83 10.32 9.24 -9.07
C SER A 83 10.22 7.71 -9.02
N LEU A 84 9.90 7.14 -7.84
CA LEU A 84 9.81 5.70 -7.66
C LEU A 84 8.67 5.07 -8.47
N SER A 85 7.51 5.72 -8.53
CA SER A 85 6.37 5.22 -9.30
C SER A 85 6.60 5.33 -10.81
N SER A 86 7.28 6.37 -11.29
CA SER A 86 7.70 6.46 -12.69
C SER A 86 8.71 5.38 -13.07
N LEU A 87 9.66 5.06 -12.18
CA LEU A 87 10.59 3.94 -12.39
C LEU A 87 9.86 2.60 -12.47
N ALA A 88 8.79 2.45 -11.70
CA ALA A 88 7.98 1.23 -11.67
C ALA A 88 7.20 0.99 -12.97
N ASP A 89 6.87 2.01 -13.75
CA ASP A 89 6.07 1.85 -14.98
C ASP A 89 6.61 0.72 -15.89
N PRO A 90 5.78 -0.25 -16.37
CA PRO A 90 4.30 -0.29 -16.34
C PRO A 90 3.68 -1.03 -15.13
N MET A 91 4.43 -1.32 -14.07
CA MET A 91 3.85 -1.92 -12.87
C MET A 91 2.87 -0.95 -12.22
N LYS A 92 1.76 -1.47 -11.70
CA LYS A 92 0.81 -0.71 -10.90
C LYS A 92 1.38 -0.43 -9.52
N VAL A 93 1.11 0.75 -9.00
CA VAL A 93 1.62 1.17 -7.69
C VAL A 93 0.47 1.46 -6.73
N THR A 94 0.54 0.83 -5.56
CA THR A 94 -0.31 1.12 -4.40
C THR A 94 0.48 1.95 -3.39
N PHE A 95 -0.03 3.10 -2.96
CA PHE A 95 0.53 3.81 -1.81
C PHE A 95 0.02 3.16 -0.52
N HIS A 96 0.92 2.73 0.36
CA HIS A 96 0.56 1.98 1.57
C HIS A 96 0.07 2.86 2.73
N LYS A 97 -0.16 2.24 3.89
CA LYS A 97 -0.69 2.87 5.11
C LYS A 97 0.11 4.05 5.67
N ALA A 98 1.24 4.45 5.11
CA ALA A 98 1.89 5.72 5.46
C ALA A 98 0.94 6.92 5.31
N ILE A 99 -0.08 6.82 4.45
CA ILE A 99 -1.14 7.83 4.32
C ILE A 99 -1.93 8.05 5.61
N ASP A 100 -1.98 7.06 6.50
CA ASP A 100 -2.68 7.20 7.77
C ASP A 100 -1.89 8.03 8.81
N ASP A 101 -0.61 8.29 8.55
CA ASP A 101 0.32 9.04 9.42
C ASP A 101 0.54 10.50 8.95
N VAL A 102 -0.12 10.94 7.87
CA VAL A 102 0.00 12.31 7.37
C VAL A 102 -0.81 13.33 8.19
N ASN A 103 -0.38 14.58 8.19
CA ASN A 103 -1.08 15.66 8.88
C ASN A 103 -2.41 16.05 8.23
N ASP A 104 -2.50 15.98 6.91
CA ASP A 104 -3.71 16.30 6.14
C ASP A 104 -4.02 15.15 5.17
N TYR A 105 -4.90 14.27 5.61
CA TYR A 105 -5.25 13.05 4.89
C TYR A 105 -5.91 13.31 3.53
N MET A 106 -6.91 14.19 3.48
CA MET A 106 -7.65 14.43 2.23
C MET A 106 -6.81 15.15 1.19
N ARG A 107 -6.03 16.14 1.61
CA ARG A 107 -5.07 16.82 0.74
C ARG A 107 -4.02 15.85 0.21
N SER A 108 -3.48 14.99 1.04
CA SER A 108 -2.49 13.98 0.62
C SER A 108 -3.05 13.00 -0.41
N LEU A 109 -4.34 12.60 -0.29
CA LEU A 109 -5.02 11.79 -1.30
C LEU A 109 -5.20 12.57 -2.62
N GLU A 110 -5.57 13.85 -2.55
CA GLU A 110 -5.69 14.71 -3.73
C GLU A 110 -4.33 14.82 -4.45
N GLU A 111 -3.25 15.06 -3.73
CA GLU A 111 -1.90 15.12 -4.27
C GLU A 111 -1.49 13.79 -4.93
N LEU A 112 -1.73 12.64 -4.28
CA LEU A 112 -1.47 11.31 -4.85
C LEU A 112 -2.30 11.05 -6.11
N SER A 113 -3.55 11.51 -6.15
CA SER A 113 -4.44 11.31 -7.31
C SER A 113 -3.96 12.02 -8.59
N THR A 114 -3.06 13.00 -8.46
CA THR A 114 -2.43 13.68 -9.61
C THR A 114 -1.36 12.82 -10.28
N LEU A 115 -0.81 11.82 -9.57
CA LEU A 115 0.24 10.92 -10.07
C LEU A 115 -0.40 9.73 -10.78
N LYS A 116 -0.45 9.76 -12.12
CA LYS A 116 -1.08 8.71 -12.96
C LYS A 116 -0.53 7.29 -12.73
N THR A 117 0.65 7.18 -12.15
CA THR A 117 1.31 5.91 -11.82
C THR A 117 0.81 5.31 -10.52
N ILE A 118 0.11 6.08 -9.67
CA ILE A 118 -0.50 5.59 -8.44
C ILE A 118 -1.95 5.19 -8.74
N GLU A 119 -2.25 3.88 -8.71
CA GLU A 119 -3.60 3.39 -8.96
C GLU A 119 -4.46 3.29 -7.70
N SER A 120 -3.84 3.03 -6.57
CA SER A 120 -4.58 2.77 -5.33
C SER A 120 -3.85 3.25 -4.09
N VAL A 121 -4.62 3.47 -3.02
CA VAL A 121 -4.12 3.79 -1.68
C VAL A 121 -4.70 2.83 -0.66
N LEU A 122 -3.82 2.21 0.12
CA LEU A 122 -4.16 1.33 1.23
C LEU A 122 -4.25 2.14 2.52
N THR A 123 -5.43 2.20 3.12
CA THR A 123 -5.67 3.11 4.26
C THR A 123 -6.70 2.56 5.24
N SER A 124 -6.62 2.97 6.49
CA SER A 124 -7.65 2.80 7.51
C SER A 124 -8.43 4.10 7.81
N GLY A 125 -8.26 5.15 6.99
CA GLY A 125 -8.88 6.46 7.21
C GLY A 125 -8.35 7.13 8.47
N THR A 126 -7.05 7.03 8.72
CA THR A 126 -6.33 7.49 9.93
C THR A 126 -6.79 6.86 11.25
N GLY A 127 -7.77 5.96 11.18
CA GLY A 127 -8.30 5.26 12.36
C GLY A 127 -7.42 4.07 12.77
N LYS A 128 -7.50 3.67 14.04
CA LYS A 128 -6.86 2.43 14.52
C LYS A 128 -7.35 1.17 13.76
N ASN A 129 -8.54 1.24 13.19
CA ASN A 129 -9.13 0.22 12.32
C ASN A 129 -10.11 0.87 11.33
N ALA A 130 -10.58 0.10 10.35
CA ALA A 130 -11.48 0.57 9.29
C ALA A 130 -12.79 1.18 9.81
N ILE A 131 -13.35 0.64 10.91
CA ILE A 131 -14.60 1.13 11.49
C ILE A 131 -14.39 2.49 12.16
N LEU A 132 -13.30 2.67 12.90
CA LEU A 132 -12.97 3.95 13.53
C LEU A 132 -12.58 5.03 12.50
N GLY A 133 -11.97 4.64 11.39
CA GLY A 133 -11.63 5.55 10.27
C GLY A 133 -12.77 5.72 9.25
N LYS A 134 -13.93 5.09 9.46
CA LYS A 134 -15.05 5.09 8.51
C LYS A 134 -15.44 6.46 7.95
N PRO A 135 -15.51 7.55 8.72
CA PRO A 135 -15.89 8.85 8.15
C PRO A 135 -14.96 9.31 7.04
N LEU A 136 -13.63 9.23 7.26
CA LEU A 136 -12.63 9.59 6.26
C LEU A 136 -12.57 8.57 5.11
N LEU A 137 -12.68 7.27 5.40
CA LEU A 137 -12.74 6.23 4.37
C LEU A 137 -13.90 6.44 3.40
N LYS A 138 -15.11 6.68 3.90
CA LYS A 138 -16.30 6.93 3.04
C LYS A 138 -16.11 8.17 2.18
N ASN A 139 -15.63 9.25 2.78
CA ASN A 139 -15.37 10.49 2.04
C ASN A 139 -14.33 10.28 0.94
N ALA A 140 -13.23 9.58 1.24
CA ALA A 140 -12.20 9.25 0.27
C ALA A 140 -12.74 8.34 -0.86
N ILE A 141 -13.49 7.29 -0.52
CA ILE A 141 -14.10 6.38 -1.51
C ILE A 141 -15.04 7.15 -2.46
N GLU A 142 -15.84 8.07 -1.93
CA GLU A 142 -16.77 8.86 -2.74
C GLU A 142 -16.04 9.86 -3.64
N ILE A 143 -15.11 10.66 -3.09
CA ILE A 143 -14.43 11.74 -3.82
C ILE A 143 -13.46 11.19 -4.88
N PHE A 144 -12.73 10.12 -4.57
CA PHE A 144 -11.69 9.62 -5.46
C PHE A 144 -12.11 8.42 -6.30
N SER A 145 -13.42 8.07 -6.35
CA SER A 145 -13.97 6.90 -7.05
C SER A 145 -13.49 6.68 -8.48
N ASP A 146 -13.20 7.76 -9.20
CA ASP A 146 -12.83 7.76 -10.62
C ASP A 146 -11.33 7.93 -10.87
N THR A 147 -10.57 8.32 -9.84
CA THR A 147 -9.14 8.67 -9.99
C THR A 147 -8.21 7.78 -9.20
N LEU A 148 -8.67 7.21 -8.08
CA LEU A 148 -7.83 6.46 -7.16
C LEU A 148 -8.63 5.36 -6.47
N SER A 149 -8.19 4.11 -6.55
CA SER A 149 -8.84 3.03 -5.80
C SER A 149 -8.47 3.12 -4.31
N ILE A 150 -9.48 3.24 -3.44
CA ILE A 150 -9.28 3.22 -1.98
C ILE A 150 -9.42 1.78 -1.48
N ILE A 151 -8.31 1.19 -1.05
CA ILE A 151 -8.27 -0.15 -0.44
C ILE A 151 -8.47 0.01 1.06
N ALA A 152 -9.65 -0.37 1.54
CA ALA A 152 -9.96 -0.27 2.97
C ALA A 152 -9.19 -1.33 3.77
N ALA A 153 -8.48 -0.89 4.82
CA ALA A 153 -7.65 -1.73 5.67
C ALA A 153 -7.85 -1.40 7.15
N GLY A 154 -7.27 -2.23 8.01
CA GLY A 154 -7.28 -2.04 9.46
C GLY A 154 -8.25 -2.98 10.16
N SER A 155 -7.71 -4.07 10.70
CA SER A 155 -8.42 -5.11 11.45
C SER A 155 -9.59 -5.77 10.69
N ILE A 156 -9.50 -5.84 9.35
CA ILE A 156 -10.48 -6.54 8.52
C ILE A 156 -10.10 -8.02 8.48
N THR A 157 -11.08 -8.89 8.72
CA THR A 157 -10.93 -10.35 8.78
C THR A 157 -12.10 -11.01 8.04
N ASN A 158 -12.01 -12.32 7.79
CA ASN A 158 -13.12 -13.11 7.26
C ASN A 158 -14.40 -13.05 8.12
N GLU A 159 -14.26 -12.80 9.43
CA GLU A 159 -15.40 -12.74 10.35
C GLU A 159 -16.17 -11.41 10.30
N ASN A 160 -15.50 -10.31 9.89
CA ASN A 160 -16.08 -8.98 9.93
C ASN A 160 -16.21 -8.27 8.58
N ILE A 161 -15.68 -8.83 7.51
CA ILE A 161 -15.64 -8.18 6.19
C ILE A 161 -17.02 -7.83 5.66
N GLU A 162 -18.02 -8.69 5.83
CA GLU A 162 -19.40 -8.42 5.39
C GLU A 162 -19.99 -7.18 6.08
N LYS A 163 -19.79 -7.07 7.39
CA LYS A 163 -20.22 -5.89 8.15
C LYS A 163 -19.46 -4.64 7.72
N VAL A 164 -18.14 -4.74 7.56
CA VAL A 164 -17.29 -3.62 7.12
C VAL A 164 -17.70 -3.18 5.71
N HIS A 165 -17.99 -4.13 4.81
CA HIS A 165 -18.45 -3.82 3.46
C HIS A 165 -19.81 -3.11 3.46
N ALA A 166 -20.78 -3.60 4.23
CA ALA A 166 -22.09 -2.98 4.35
C ALA A 166 -21.98 -1.51 4.85
N GLU A 167 -20.97 -1.21 5.65
CA GLU A 167 -20.75 0.12 6.20
C GLU A 167 -19.94 1.06 5.29
N LEU A 168 -18.94 0.53 4.55
CA LEU A 168 -18.00 1.34 3.76
C LEU A 168 -18.33 1.35 2.25
N GLY A 169 -18.76 0.22 1.70
CA GLY A 169 -18.99 0.08 0.26
C GLY A 169 -17.72 0.18 -0.59
N ALA A 170 -16.53 -0.08 -0.02
CA ALA A 170 -15.28 -0.04 -0.78
C ALA A 170 -15.23 -1.17 -1.82
N LYS A 171 -14.50 -0.94 -2.92
CA LYS A 171 -14.29 -1.95 -3.97
C LYS A 171 -13.24 -2.99 -3.57
N GLU A 172 -12.27 -2.60 -2.75
CA GLU A 172 -11.14 -3.44 -2.35
C GLU A 172 -10.93 -3.40 -0.83
N TYR A 173 -10.52 -4.52 -0.28
CA TYR A 173 -10.28 -4.70 1.15
C TYR A 173 -8.95 -5.41 1.39
N HIS A 174 -8.25 -5.00 2.43
CA HIS A 174 -6.99 -5.61 2.85
C HIS A 174 -7.03 -6.04 4.31
N GLY A 175 -6.55 -7.26 4.58
CA GLY A 175 -6.38 -7.79 5.92
C GLY A 175 -5.62 -9.10 5.90
N LYS A 176 -4.67 -9.29 6.83
CA LYS A 176 -3.86 -10.52 6.90
C LYS A 176 -4.66 -11.79 7.26
N ARG A 177 -5.88 -11.65 7.78
CA ARG A 177 -6.81 -12.77 8.08
C ARG A 177 -8.11 -12.66 7.30
N ILE A 178 -8.11 -11.97 6.18
CA ILE A 178 -9.32 -11.69 5.40
C ILE A 178 -9.85 -12.96 4.69
N VAL A 179 -8.99 -13.92 4.42
CA VAL A 179 -9.34 -15.23 3.84
C VAL A 179 -9.27 -16.37 4.86
N GLY A 180 -9.21 -16.05 6.14
CA GLY A 180 -9.05 -17.01 7.24
C GLY A 180 -7.68 -16.89 7.91
N ASP A 181 -7.40 -17.79 8.84
CA ASP A 181 -6.11 -17.82 9.52
C ASP A 181 -5.00 -18.25 8.55
N LEU A 182 -3.88 -17.52 8.58
CA LEU A 182 -2.69 -17.94 7.86
C LEU A 182 -2.14 -19.21 8.54
N ILE A 183 -2.02 -20.27 7.77
CA ILE A 183 -1.35 -21.50 8.24
C ILE A 183 0.13 -21.15 8.36
N SER A 184 0.66 -21.22 9.57
CA SER A 184 2.08 -21.04 9.90
C SER A 184 2.91 -22.24 9.51
#